data_d3fed7b35fb5aaefc5396ed05c3f9653
#
_entry.id   d3fed7b35fb5aaefc5396ed05c3f9653
#
_cell.length_a   1.000
_cell.length_b   1.000
_cell.length_c   1.000
_cell.angle_alpha   90.00
_cell.angle_beta   90.00
_cell.angle_gamma   90.00
#
_symmetry.space_group_name_H-M   'P 1'
#
loop_
_entity.id
_entity.type
_entity.pdbx_description
1 polymer ?
#
loop_
_entity_poly.entity_id
_entity_poly.type
_entity_poly.pdbx_seq_one_letter_code
_entity_poly.pdbx_strand_id
1 'polypeptide(L)'
;MLPSLQLFYLMTIGVLKEPSPETKVSILPEHVVILKKWNVDVIIENNAGVTAFAINEKYTAAGAGIFRREEVLANADIILTINE
;
A
#
# COMPACT_ATOMS: atom_id res chain seq x y z
N MET A 1 18.43 1.38 23.16
CA MET A 1 17.93 1.36 22.41
C MET A 1 17.27 0.99 21.87
N LEU A 2 17.08 0.83 21.72
CA LEU A 2 16.39 0.27 21.11
C LEU A 2 16.41 0.19 20.00
N PRO A 3 16.50 -0.29 19.84
CA PRO A 3 16.58 -0.50 18.72
C PRO A 3 15.81 -0.61 17.81
N SER A 4 16.02 -0.66 17.40
CA SER A 4 15.58 -0.80 16.45
C SER A 4 14.50 -0.41 16.23
N LEU A 5 14.43 -0.22 16.71
CA LEU A 5 13.60 0.20 16.45
C LEU A 5 13.08 0.79 15.54
N GLN A 6 13.35 1.15 15.36
CA GLN A 6 13.18 1.72 14.23
C GLN A 6 12.58 0.95 13.18
N LEU A 7 12.60 -0.16 13.27
CA LEU A 7 12.01 -1.04 12.30
C LEU A 7 10.54 -1.25 12.51
N PHE A 8 9.99 -0.59 13.50
CA PHE A 8 8.59 -0.76 13.79
C PHE A 8 7.76 0.25 13.06
N TYR A 9 6.67 -0.22 12.50
CA TYR A 9 5.65 0.64 11.94
C TYR A 9 4.50 0.72 12.92
N LEU A 10 3.85 1.88 12.99
CA LEU A 10 2.69 2.06 13.86
C LEU A 10 1.53 1.20 13.37
N MET A 11 1.43 1.08 12.06
CA MET A 11 0.39 0.25 11.45
C MET A 11 0.78 -0.08 10.02
N THR A 12 0.10 -1.06 9.48
CA THR A 12 0.25 -1.45 8.08
C THR A 12 -1.09 -1.22 7.38
N ILE A 13 -1.05 -0.41 6.32
CA ILE A 13 -2.21 -0.14 5.49
C ILE A 13 -2.12 -1.02 4.25
N GLY A 14 -3.19 -1.74 3.96
CA GLY A 14 -3.30 -2.55 2.77
C GLY A 14 -4.19 -1.90 1.74
N VAL A 15 -3.77 -1.89 0.49
CA VAL A 15 -4.53 -1.32 -0.62
C VAL A 15 -4.89 -2.42 -1.58
N LEU A 16 -6.18 -2.61 -1.80
CA LEU A 16 -6.67 -3.63 -2.71
C LEU A 16 -6.93 -3.05 -4.09
N LYS A 17 -6.78 -3.90 -5.09
CA LYS A 17 -7.13 -3.53 -6.45
C LYS A 17 -8.64 -3.39 -6.53
N GLU A 18 -9.09 -2.26 -7.09
CA GLU A 18 -10.51 -2.00 -7.24
C GLU A 18 -11.06 -2.81 -8.40
N PRO A 19 -12.30 -3.27 -8.28
CA PRO A 19 -12.91 -4.03 -9.38
C PRO A 19 -13.19 -3.11 -10.57
N SER A 20 -13.10 -3.68 -11.76
CA SER A 20 -13.48 -2.98 -12.97
C SER A 20 -14.95 -2.56 -12.88
N PRO A 21 -15.34 -1.36 -13.35
CA PRO A 21 -14.57 -0.44 -14.19
C PRO A 21 -13.87 0.67 -13.42
N GLU A 22 -13.65 0.54 -12.12
CA GLU A 22 -12.99 1.59 -11.36
C GLU A 22 -11.57 1.79 -11.85
N THR A 23 -11.18 3.04 -12.13
CA THR A 23 -9.87 3.38 -12.62
C THR A 23 -8.99 4.05 -11.59
N LYS A 24 -9.55 4.33 -10.41
CA LYS A 24 -8.80 4.98 -9.32
C LYS A 24 -8.30 3.92 -8.35
N VAL A 25 -7.32 4.33 -7.56
CA VAL A 25 -6.80 3.50 -6.48
C VAL A 25 -6.78 4.36 -5.22
N SER A 26 -6.91 3.71 -4.05
CA SER A 26 -7.03 4.43 -2.77
C SER A 26 -5.82 5.26 -2.44
N ILE A 27 -4.63 4.76 -2.75
CA ILE A 27 -3.37 5.41 -2.42
C ILE A 27 -2.49 5.40 -3.64
N LEU A 28 -1.96 6.57 -4.00
CA LEU A 28 -1.00 6.71 -5.10
C LEU A 28 0.43 6.63 -4.54
N PRO A 29 1.43 6.37 -5.39
CA PRO A 29 2.82 6.26 -4.92
C PRO A 29 3.31 7.47 -4.13
N GLU A 30 2.90 8.67 -4.51
CA GLU A 30 3.32 9.86 -3.76
C GLU A 30 2.78 9.88 -2.34
N HIS A 31 1.63 9.26 -2.11
CA HIS A 31 1.07 9.14 -0.77
C HIS A 31 1.88 8.16 0.09
N VAL A 32 2.43 7.13 -0.54
CA VAL A 32 3.25 6.16 0.17
C VAL A 32 4.45 6.82 0.81
N VAL A 33 5.10 7.73 0.08
CA VAL A 33 6.27 8.44 0.60
C VAL A 33 5.93 9.18 1.88
N ILE A 34 4.77 9.84 1.90
CA ILE A 34 4.34 10.59 3.08
C ILE A 34 4.03 9.66 4.25
N LEU A 35 3.31 8.59 3.99
CA LEU A 35 2.94 7.63 5.03
C LEU A 35 4.15 6.97 5.65
N LYS A 36 5.15 6.65 4.84
CA LYS A 36 6.38 6.05 5.35
C LYS A 36 7.10 6.99 6.31
N LYS A 37 7.04 8.29 6.06
CA LYS A 37 7.64 9.25 6.97
C LYS A 37 6.97 9.26 8.34
N TRP A 38 5.74 8.80 8.42
CA TRP A 38 4.98 8.72 9.65
C TRP A 38 5.04 7.33 10.28
N ASN A 39 5.95 6.48 9.80
CA ASN A 39 6.10 5.11 10.27
C ASN A 39 4.86 4.26 10.01
N VAL A 40 4.19 4.52 8.90
CA VAL A 40 3.08 3.71 8.43
C VAL A 40 3.57 2.89 7.25
N ASP A 41 3.47 1.58 7.36
CA ASP A 41 3.83 0.71 6.26
C ASP A 41 2.67 0.59 5.29
N VAL A 42 2.99 0.42 4.00
CA VAL A 42 1.96 0.31 2.96
C VAL A 42 2.24 -0.92 2.13
N ILE A 43 1.25 -1.78 2.02
CA ILE A 43 1.34 -2.97 1.17
C ILE A 43 0.22 -2.88 0.14
N ILE A 44 0.56 -3.21 -1.09
CA ILE A 44 -0.29 -2.96 -2.25
C ILE A 44 -0.57 -4.27 -2.96
N GLU A 45 -1.81 -4.51 -3.29
CA GLU A 45 -2.14 -5.67 -4.10
C GLU A 45 -1.53 -5.50 -5.49
N ASN A 46 -0.98 -6.58 -6.02
CA ASN A 46 -0.36 -6.60 -7.33
C ASN A 46 -1.26 -5.93 -8.37
N ASN A 47 -0.70 -4.97 -9.09
CA ASN A 47 -1.37 -4.22 -10.16
C ASN A 47 -2.54 -3.35 -9.69
N ALA A 48 -2.63 -3.03 -8.41
CA ALA A 48 -3.76 -2.26 -7.89
C ALA A 48 -3.87 -0.88 -8.53
N GLY A 49 -2.74 -0.28 -8.89
CA GLY A 49 -2.75 1.09 -9.44
C GLY A 49 -2.64 1.17 -10.95
N VAL A 50 -2.65 0.05 -11.66
CA VAL A 50 -2.36 0.03 -13.10
C VAL A 50 -3.32 0.94 -13.89
N THR A 51 -4.61 0.87 -13.58
CA THR A 51 -5.59 1.66 -14.31
C THR A 51 -5.52 3.15 -13.95
N ALA A 52 -4.79 3.50 -12.89
CA ALA A 52 -4.54 4.88 -12.51
C ALA A 52 -3.12 5.30 -12.93
N PHE A 53 -2.48 4.53 -13.81
CA PHE A 53 -1.13 4.76 -14.31
C PHE A 53 -0.06 4.66 -13.22
N ALA A 54 -0.38 4.02 -12.10
CA ALA A 54 0.56 3.79 -11.01
C ALA A 54 0.96 2.31 -11.02
N ILE A 55 2.03 2.00 -11.76
CA ILE A 55 2.48 0.62 -11.89
C ILE A 55 3.21 0.18 -10.63
N ASN A 56 3.35 -1.13 -10.46
CA ASN A 56 3.98 -1.70 -9.26
C ASN A 56 5.34 -1.08 -8.95
N GLU A 57 6.15 -0.85 -9.98
CA GLU A 57 7.49 -0.32 -9.81
C GLU A 57 7.50 1.06 -9.17
N LYS A 58 6.48 1.87 -9.44
CA LYS A 58 6.38 3.19 -8.81
C LYS A 58 6.07 3.05 -7.32
N TYR A 59 5.25 2.07 -6.96
CA TYR A 59 4.95 1.81 -5.55
C TYR A 59 6.18 1.31 -4.80
N THR A 60 6.91 0.37 -5.40
CA THR A 60 8.10 -0.16 -4.72
C THR A 60 9.18 0.91 -4.60
N ALA A 61 9.31 1.78 -5.60
CA ALA A 61 10.25 2.89 -5.51
C ALA A 61 9.89 3.86 -4.39
N ALA A 62 8.60 3.97 -4.08
CA ALA A 62 8.13 4.84 -3.00
C ALA A 62 8.24 4.17 -1.62
N GLY A 63 8.53 2.88 -1.59
CA GLY A 63 8.72 2.16 -0.34
C GLY A 63 7.60 1.20 0.03
N ALA A 64 6.63 0.99 -0.84
CA ALA A 64 5.55 0.04 -0.57
C ALA A 64 5.95 -1.37 -0.98
N GLY A 65 5.33 -2.36 -0.35
CA GLY A 65 5.47 -3.75 -0.75
C GLY A 65 4.34 -4.15 -1.69
N ILE A 66 4.65 -4.99 -2.65
CA ILE A 66 3.66 -5.52 -3.60
C ILE A 66 3.43 -6.98 -3.26
N PHE A 67 2.16 -7.34 -3.07
CA PHE A 67 1.80 -8.69 -2.63
C PHE A 67 0.54 -9.15 -3.34
N ARG A 68 0.24 -10.43 -3.19
CA ARG A 68 -1.03 -10.97 -3.66
C ARG A 68 -2.13 -10.52 -2.71
N ARG A 69 -3.36 -10.55 -3.22
CA ARG A 69 -4.52 -10.10 -2.44
C ARG A 69 -4.61 -10.78 -1.08
N GLU A 70 -4.41 -12.09 -1.05
CA GLU A 70 -4.52 -12.86 0.19
C GLU A 70 -3.49 -12.39 1.22
N GLU A 71 -2.31 -12.05 0.75
CA GLU A 71 -1.24 -11.60 1.63
C GLU A 71 -1.53 -10.21 2.17
N VAL A 72 -2.10 -9.33 1.34
CA VAL A 72 -2.49 -8.01 1.79
C VAL A 72 -3.55 -8.13 2.86
N LEU A 73 -4.56 -8.96 2.63
CA LEU A 73 -5.63 -9.15 3.59
C LEU A 73 -5.14 -9.74 4.90
N ALA A 74 -4.15 -10.62 4.83
CA ALA A 74 -3.65 -11.29 6.02
C ALA A 74 -2.75 -10.39 6.88
N ASN A 75 -2.09 -9.41 6.27
CA ASN A 75 -1.03 -8.68 6.96
C ASN A 75 -1.34 -7.21 7.24
N ALA A 76 -2.40 -6.66 6.64
CA ALA A 76 -2.74 -5.26 6.86
C ALA A 76 -3.55 -5.09 8.14
N ASP A 77 -3.28 -3.99 8.84
CA ASP A 77 -4.11 -3.60 9.98
C ASP A 77 -5.38 -2.91 9.50
N ILE A 78 -5.26 -2.14 8.42
CA ILE A 78 -6.37 -1.42 7.82
C ILE A 78 -6.36 -1.68 6.33
N ILE A 79 -7.54 -1.98 5.78
CA ILE A 79 -7.69 -2.17 4.34
C ILE A 79 -8.40 -0.95 3.78
N LEU A 80 -7.82 -0.37 2.73
CA LEU A 80 -8.42 0.76 2.04
C LEU A 80 -8.93 0.34 0.67
N THR A 81 -10.14 0.74 0.39
CA THR A 81 -10.77 0.56 -0.92
C THR A 81 -11.57 1.80 -1.25
N ILE A 82 -11.82 2.02 -2.53
CA ILE A 82 -12.64 3.15 -2.97
C ILE A 82 -14.11 2.73 -2.99
N ASN A 83 -14.39 1.52 -3.47
CA ASN A 83 -15.73 1.00 -3.54
C ASN A 83 -16.03 0.12 -2.35
N GLU A 84 -17.21 0.28 -1.83
CA GLU A 84 -17.64 -0.57 -0.73
C GLU A 84 -18.27 -1.86 -1.18
#